data_3f34476185c0bf09dec0db3b397939a3
#
_entry.id   3f34476185c0bf09dec0db3b397939a3
#
_cell.length_a   1.000
_cell.length_b   1.000
_cell.length_c   1.000
_cell.angle_alpha   90.00
_cell.angle_beta   90.00
_cell.angle_gamma   90.00
#
_symmetry.space_group_name_H-M   'P 1'
#
loop_
_entity.id
_entity.type
_entity.pdbx_description
1 polymer ?
#
loop_
_entity_poly.entity_id
_entity_poly.type
_entity_poly.pdbx_seq_one_letter_code
_entity_poly.pdbx_strand_id
1 'polypeptide(L)'
;ASCLVGSEMCIRDRVKANVYQFNFKSIDGKEINLNDFKGKPIFIVNTASLCGFTYQYSDIETLQQKYKKDGLIIIGIPSNDFGNQELSSNQKVKEFCTINFDISFMLTEITNIKGEKGHPFFKWVKKEAGFLAFPKWNFYKYLINKEGLLVKWYASTTRPNSNKITTEIDKIILQ
;
A
#
# COMPACT_ATOMS: atom_id res chain seq x y z
N ALA A 1 30.39 43.97 28.14
CA ALA A 1 29.32 43.64 27.20
C ALA A 1 29.13 42.12 27.18
N SER A 2 28.03 41.65 27.76
CA SER A 2 27.66 40.26 27.83
C SER A 2 26.77 39.94 26.63
N CYS A 3 27.27 39.16 25.69
CA CYS A 3 26.47 38.58 24.62
C CYS A 3 25.83 37.26 25.10
N LEU A 4 24.56 37.31 25.46
CA LEU A 4 23.71 36.15 25.59
C LEU A 4 23.34 35.69 24.17
N VAL A 5 24.01 34.62 23.70
CA VAL A 5 23.57 33.88 22.54
C VAL A 5 22.46 32.97 22.98
N GLY A 6 21.21 33.38 22.72
CA GLY A 6 20.06 32.52 22.82
C GLY A 6 20.17 31.41 21.81
N SER A 7 20.27 30.17 22.28
CA SER A 7 20.12 28.99 21.44
C SER A 7 18.66 28.90 20.99
N GLU A 8 18.33 29.51 19.87
CA GLU A 8 17.15 29.15 19.11
C GLU A 8 17.36 27.73 18.60
N MET A 9 16.84 26.80 19.36
CA MET A 9 16.69 25.45 18.94
C MET A 9 15.66 25.47 17.82
N CYS A 10 16.12 25.56 16.55
CA CYS A 10 15.30 25.34 15.38
C CYS A 10 14.67 23.97 15.53
N ILE A 11 13.43 23.92 15.99
CA ILE A 11 12.55 22.79 15.81
C ILE A 11 12.31 22.77 14.31
N ARG A 12 13.19 22.09 13.58
CA ARG A 12 12.86 21.64 12.24
C ARG A 12 11.65 20.75 12.42
N ASP A 13 10.47 21.28 12.12
CA ASP A 13 9.32 20.46 11.82
C ASP A 13 9.80 19.40 10.81
N ARG A 14 10.01 18.18 11.27
CA ARG A 14 10.24 17.06 10.39
C ARG A 14 8.95 16.91 9.62
N VAL A 15 8.90 17.48 8.43
CA VAL A 15 7.86 17.16 7.46
C VAL A 15 7.87 15.64 7.36
N LYS A 16 6.88 15.01 7.96
CA LYS A 16 6.76 13.53 7.89
C LYS A 16 6.74 13.17 6.42
N ALA A 17 7.67 12.32 6.02
CA ALA A 17 7.69 11.80 4.66
C ALA A 17 6.34 11.15 4.37
N ASN A 18 5.68 11.55 3.30
CA ASN A 18 4.39 11.03 2.89
C ASN A 18 4.53 10.11 1.67
N VAL A 19 3.45 9.41 1.35
CA VAL A 19 3.41 8.43 0.27
C VAL A 19 3.48 9.04 -1.13
N TYR A 20 3.19 10.33 -1.27
CA TYR A 20 3.06 11.01 -2.57
C TYR A 20 4.34 11.14 -3.39
N GLN A 21 5.49 10.83 -2.78
CA GLN A 21 6.78 10.78 -3.47
C GLN A 21 6.99 9.50 -4.29
N PHE A 22 6.12 8.51 -4.19
CA PHE A 22 6.29 7.21 -4.85
C PHE A 22 5.43 7.07 -6.10
N ASN A 23 6.01 6.40 -7.09
CA ASN A 23 5.36 6.03 -8.33
C ASN A 23 5.47 4.53 -8.52
N PHE A 24 4.46 3.94 -9.15
CA PHE A 24 4.48 2.56 -9.61
C PHE A 24 4.19 2.55 -11.11
N LYS A 25 4.42 1.42 -11.77
CA LYS A 25 3.85 1.14 -13.07
C LYS A 25 2.65 0.23 -12.89
N SER A 26 1.57 0.53 -13.61
CA SER A 26 0.41 -0.35 -13.64
C SER A 26 0.74 -1.65 -14.35
N ILE A 27 -0.08 -2.66 -14.17
CA ILE A 27 0.06 -3.96 -14.84
C ILE A 27 0.05 -3.85 -16.36
N ASP A 28 -0.50 -2.76 -16.90
CA ASP A 28 -0.52 -2.41 -18.33
C ASP A 28 0.63 -1.47 -18.74
N GLY A 29 1.58 -1.20 -17.84
CA GLY A 29 2.76 -0.38 -18.10
C GLY A 29 2.54 1.14 -18.01
N LYS A 30 1.36 1.62 -17.61
CA LYS A 30 1.09 3.04 -17.38
C LYS A 30 1.63 3.47 -16.02
N GLU A 31 2.04 4.73 -15.91
CA GLU A 31 2.47 5.27 -14.63
C GLU A 31 1.30 5.42 -13.64
N ILE A 32 1.53 5.03 -12.37
CA ILE A 32 0.66 5.29 -11.23
C ILE A 32 1.45 6.22 -10.30
N ASN A 33 1.17 7.51 -10.36
CA ASN A 33 1.78 8.49 -9.48
C ASN A 33 0.90 8.67 -8.24
N LEU A 34 1.41 8.33 -7.05
CA LEU A 34 0.61 8.44 -5.83
C LEU A 34 0.24 9.87 -5.47
N ASN A 35 0.95 10.87 -6.01
CA ASN A 35 0.59 12.27 -5.86
C ASN A 35 -0.76 12.63 -6.52
N ASP A 36 -1.19 11.87 -7.53
CA ASP A 36 -2.49 12.08 -8.20
C ASP A 36 -3.67 11.73 -7.29
N PHE A 37 -3.41 11.00 -6.21
CA PHE A 37 -4.41 10.60 -5.22
C PHE A 37 -4.39 11.46 -3.95
N LYS A 38 -3.73 12.60 -4.00
CA LYS A 38 -3.67 13.53 -2.86
C LYS A 38 -5.07 13.90 -2.38
N GLY A 39 -5.27 13.86 -1.07
CA GLY A 39 -6.58 14.09 -0.46
C GLY A 39 -7.52 12.88 -0.42
N LYS A 40 -7.08 11.72 -0.92
CA LYS A 40 -7.84 10.47 -0.88
C LYS A 40 -7.15 9.45 0.01
N PRO A 41 -7.90 8.62 0.77
CA PRO A 41 -7.32 7.50 1.48
C PRO A 41 -6.82 6.44 0.49
N ILE A 42 -5.70 5.79 0.81
CA ILE A 42 -5.09 4.77 -0.05
C ILE A 42 -4.91 3.48 0.75
N PHE A 43 -5.29 2.36 0.14
CA PHE A 43 -5.10 1.02 0.69
C PHE A 43 -4.20 0.21 -0.25
N ILE A 44 -3.00 -0.14 0.20
CA ILE A 44 -2.00 -0.86 -0.58
C ILE A 44 -1.83 -2.26 -0.03
N VAL A 45 -1.80 -3.27 -0.92
CA VAL A 45 -1.62 -4.68 -0.56
C VAL A 45 -0.59 -5.31 -1.47
N ASN A 46 0.45 -5.97 -0.92
CA ASN A 46 1.30 -6.82 -1.75
C ASN A 46 0.64 -8.18 -1.96
N THR A 47 0.55 -8.62 -3.19
CA THR A 47 -0.26 -9.77 -3.61
C THR A 47 0.56 -10.87 -4.27
N ALA A 48 -0.03 -12.05 -4.39
CA ALA A 48 0.49 -13.16 -5.18
C ALA A 48 -0.66 -14.09 -5.62
N SER A 49 -0.56 -14.63 -6.84
CA SER A 49 -1.60 -15.44 -7.47
C SER A 49 -1.66 -16.88 -6.98
N LEU A 50 -0.56 -17.43 -6.43
CA LEU A 50 -0.42 -18.84 -6.06
C LEU A 50 -0.15 -19.02 -4.56
N CYS A 51 -0.68 -18.14 -3.73
CA CYS A 51 -0.52 -18.11 -2.28
C CYS A 51 -1.73 -18.70 -1.57
N GLY A 52 -1.54 -19.27 -0.37
CA GLY A 52 -2.66 -19.69 0.47
C GLY A 52 -3.63 -18.57 0.87
N PHE A 53 -3.19 -17.31 0.76
CA PHE A 53 -4.02 -16.12 1.01
C PHE A 53 -4.64 -15.50 -0.25
N THR A 54 -4.48 -16.12 -1.43
CA THR A 54 -4.97 -15.58 -2.72
C THR A 54 -6.48 -15.31 -2.72
N TYR A 55 -7.26 -16.05 -1.93
CA TYR A 55 -8.70 -15.80 -1.73
C TYR A 55 -8.99 -14.36 -1.26
N GLN A 56 -8.02 -13.68 -0.66
CA GLN A 56 -8.18 -12.28 -0.21
C GLN A 56 -8.37 -11.29 -1.36
N TYR A 57 -8.10 -11.66 -2.61
CA TYR A 57 -8.49 -10.83 -3.76
C TYR A 57 -9.99 -10.53 -3.76
N SER A 58 -10.84 -11.51 -3.43
CA SER A 58 -12.29 -11.30 -3.29
C SER A 58 -12.64 -10.32 -2.16
N ASP A 59 -11.92 -10.39 -1.05
CA ASP A 59 -12.11 -9.46 0.08
C ASP A 59 -11.70 -8.04 -0.29
N ILE A 60 -10.60 -7.88 -1.05
CA ILE A 60 -10.13 -6.58 -1.54
C ILE A 60 -11.13 -6.00 -2.53
N GLU A 61 -11.68 -6.82 -3.44
CA GLU A 61 -12.71 -6.37 -4.36
C GLU A 61 -13.99 -5.95 -3.62
N THR A 62 -14.37 -6.66 -2.56
CA THR A 62 -15.48 -6.25 -1.68
C THR A 62 -15.24 -4.85 -1.09
N LEU A 63 -14.01 -4.56 -0.62
CA LEU A 63 -13.66 -3.21 -0.17
C LEU A 63 -13.74 -2.18 -1.29
N GLN A 64 -13.24 -2.53 -2.49
CA GLN A 64 -13.31 -1.65 -3.66
C GLN A 64 -14.75 -1.27 -3.97
N GLN A 65 -15.65 -2.24 -4.02
CA GLN A 65 -17.06 -1.98 -4.31
C GLN A 65 -17.73 -1.15 -3.21
N LYS A 66 -17.40 -1.43 -1.93
CA LYS A 66 -17.96 -0.70 -0.79
C LYS A 66 -17.54 0.77 -0.77
N TYR A 67 -16.24 1.05 -0.96
CA TYR A 67 -15.65 2.38 -0.71
C TYR A 67 -15.30 3.17 -1.97
N LYS A 68 -15.58 2.65 -3.15
CA LYS A 68 -15.30 3.32 -4.43
C LYS A 68 -15.93 4.72 -4.49
N LYS A 69 -17.18 4.86 -4.02
CA LYS A 69 -17.89 6.14 -4.01
C LYS A 69 -17.34 7.12 -2.98
N ASP A 70 -16.73 6.62 -1.92
CA ASP A 70 -16.12 7.42 -0.86
C ASP A 70 -14.67 7.81 -1.18
N GLY A 71 -14.17 7.45 -2.36
CA GLY A 71 -12.88 7.86 -2.88
C GLY A 71 -11.69 7.06 -2.38
N LEU A 72 -11.90 5.89 -1.73
CA LEU A 72 -10.80 5.00 -1.38
C LEU A 72 -10.09 4.50 -2.64
N ILE A 73 -8.78 4.66 -2.67
CA ILE A 73 -7.91 4.14 -3.73
C ILE A 73 -7.32 2.81 -3.25
N ILE A 74 -7.51 1.75 -4.01
CA ILE A 74 -6.93 0.43 -3.70
C ILE A 74 -5.90 0.07 -4.77
N ILE A 75 -4.71 -0.36 -4.32
CA ILE A 75 -3.61 -0.76 -5.19
C ILE A 75 -3.07 -2.12 -4.72
N GLY A 76 -3.18 -3.12 -5.58
CA GLY A 76 -2.52 -4.42 -5.42
C GLY A 76 -1.13 -4.38 -6.06
N ILE A 77 -0.13 -4.89 -5.35
CA ILE A 77 1.25 -4.96 -5.81
C ILE A 77 1.66 -6.43 -5.91
N PRO A 78 1.54 -7.06 -7.10
CA PRO A 78 2.01 -8.42 -7.32
C PRO A 78 3.51 -8.52 -7.09
N SER A 79 3.95 -9.56 -6.36
CA SER A 79 5.37 -9.80 -6.10
C SER A 79 5.71 -11.28 -6.01
N ASN A 80 6.86 -11.64 -6.54
CA ASN A 80 7.39 -13.01 -6.47
C ASN A 80 8.40 -13.22 -5.32
N ASP A 81 8.60 -12.21 -4.49
CA ASP A 81 9.65 -12.23 -3.45
C ASP A 81 9.34 -13.13 -2.25
N PHE A 82 8.11 -13.64 -2.15
CA PHE A 82 7.67 -14.46 -1.02
C PHE A 82 7.23 -15.84 -1.52
N GLY A 83 8.18 -16.78 -1.48
CA GLY A 83 7.94 -18.18 -1.84
C GLY A 83 7.76 -18.44 -3.33
N ASN A 84 8.13 -17.52 -4.22
CA ASN A 84 7.94 -17.65 -5.67
C ASN A 84 6.49 -17.98 -6.05
N GLN A 85 5.54 -17.30 -5.39
CA GLN A 85 4.11 -17.58 -5.52
C GLN A 85 3.38 -16.63 -6.48
N GLU A 86 4.12 -15.92 -7.33
CA GLU A 86 3.49 -15.10 -8.37
C GLU A 86 3.72 -15.71 -9.77
N LEU A 87 2.80 -15.42 -10.69
CA LEU A 87 2.88 -15.83 -12.08
C LEU A 87 4.02 -15.09 -12.81
N SER A 88 4.49 -15.70 -13.91
CA SER A 88 5.73 -15.30 -14.58
C SER A 88 5.64 -14.01 -15.41
N SER A 89 4.45 -13.45 -15.63
CA SER A 89 4.27 -12.21 -16.41
C SER A 89 3.09 -11.39 -15.94
N ASN A 90 3.16 -10.08 -16.17
CA ASN A 90 2.08 -9.13 -15.86
C ASN A 90 0.76 -9.52 -16.54
N GLN A 91 0.81 -9.97 -17.81
CA GLN A 91 -0.37 -10.41 -18.53
C GLN A 91 -1.05 -11.58 -17.84
N LYS A 92 -0.28 -12.61 -17.43
CA LYS A 92 -0.84 -13.79 -16.73
C LYS A 92 -1.46 -13.40 -15.38
N VAL A 93 -0.83 -12.49 -14.63
CA VAL A 93 -1.37 -11.98 -13.36
C VAL A 93 -2.69 -11.26 -13.61
N LYS A 94 -2.73 -10.37 -14.61
CA LYS A 94 -3.95 -9.64 -14.97
C LYS A 94 -5.09 -10.57 -15.36
N GLU A 95 -4.82 -11.53 -16.24
CA GLU A 95 -5.81 -12.53 -16.67
C GLU A 95 -6.32 -13.36 -15.49
N PHE A 96 -5.40 -13.84 -14.65
CA PHE A 96 -5.74 -14.61 -13.46
C PHE A 96 -6.68 -13.84 -12.51
N CYS A 97 -6.34 -12.60 -12.20
CA CYS A 97 -7.12 -11.76 -11.32
C CYS A 97 -8.49 -11.39 -11.91
N THR A 98 -8.55 -11.13 -13.23
CA THR A 98 -9.81 -10.82 -13.90
C THR A 98 -10.71 -12.04 -13.98
N ILE A 99 -10.20 -13.19 -14.40
CA ILE A 99 -11.01 -14.39 -14.61
C ILE A 99 -11.50 -14.99 -13.29
N ASN A 100 -10.64 -15.03 -12.25
CA ASN A 100 -10.97 -15.73 -11.01
C ASN A 100 -11.64 -14.83 -9.96
N PHE A 101 -11.42 -13.51 -10.00
CA PHE A 101 -11.86 -12.60 -8.95
C PHE A 101 -12.61 -11.36 -9.45
N ASP A 102 -12.67 -11.15 -10.77
CA ASP A 102 -13.32 -9.99 -11.40
C ASP A 102 -12.91 -8.66 -10.75
N ILE A 103 -11.61 -8.51 -10.47
CA ILE A 103 -11.12 -7.33 -9.75
C ILE A 103 -11.25 -6.05 -10.56
N SER A 104 -11.64 -4.97 -9.90
CA SER A 104 -11.76 -3.63 -10.49
C SER A 104 -10.78 -2.60 -9.90
N PHE A 105 -10.04 -2.96 -8.85
CA PHE A 105 -9.00 -2.10 -8.29
C PHE A 105 -7.70 -2.15 -9.11
N MET A 106 -6.82 -1.18 -8.87
CA MET A 106 -5.56 -1.08 -9.61
C MET A 106 -4.57 -2.17 -9.23
N LEU A 107 -3.90 -2.75 -10.24
CA LEU A 107 -2.72 -3.60 -10.06
C LEU A 107 -1.49 -2.89 -10.63
N THR A 108 -0.37 -3.01 -9.92
CA THR A 108 0.94 -2.66 -10.47
C THR A 108 1.50 -3.80 -11.31
N GLU A 109 2.54 -3.54 -12.10
CA GLU A 109 3.39 -4.60 -12.62
C GLU A 109 3.99 -5.43 -11.47
N ILE A 110 4.48 -6.65 -11.78
CA ILE A 110 5.19 -7.47 -10.80
C ILE A 110 6.38 -6.69 -10.26
N THR A 111 6.39 -6.45 -8.95
CA THR A 111 7.28 -5.50 -8.28
C THR A 111 8.16 -6.22 -7.26
N ASN A 112 9.46 -5.90 -7.25
CA ASN A 112 10.36 -6.36 -6.20
C ASN A 112 10.11 -5.59 -4.90
N ILE A 113 10.07 -6.30 -3.80
CA ILE A 113 9.86 -5.75 -2.44
C ILE A 113 11.15 -5.83 -1.63
N LYS A 114 11.88 -6.93 -1.78
CA LYS A 114 13.11 -7.24 -1.02
C LYS A 114 14.38 -6.80 -1.75
N GLY A 115 15.46 -6.70 -0.98
CA GLY A 115 16.80 -6.48 -1.49
C GLY A 115 17.03 -5.06 -2.05
N GLU A 116 18.12 -4.92 -2.81
CA GLU A 116 18.51 -3.62 -3.39
C GLU A 116 17.52 -3.10 -4.41
N LYS A 117 16.92 -4.01 -5.20
CA LYS A 117 15.91 -3.69 -6.21
C LYS A 117 14.52 -3.48 -5.62
N GLY A 118 14.36 -3.65 -4.29
CA GLY A 118 13.07 -3.47 -3.61
C GLY A 118 12.55 -2.05 -3.77
N HIS A 119 11.27 -1.94 -4.13
CA HIS A 119 10.63 -0.66 -4.38
C HIS A 119 10.73 0.28 -3.16
N PRO A 120 11.05 1.57 -3.33
CA PRO A 120 11.29 2.52 -2.24
C PRO A 120 10.13 2.66 -1.26
N PHE A 121 8.89 2.45 -1.70
CA PHE A 121 7.70 2.45 -0.84
C PHE A 121 7.86 1.51 0.36
N PHE A 122 8.34 0.28 0.16
CA PHE A 122 8.49 -0.68 1.27
C PHE A 122 9.63 -0.32 2.22
N LYS A 123 10.68 0.35 1.74
CA LYS A 123 11.73 0.93 2.58
C LYS A 123 11.17 2.06 3.45
N TRP A 124 10.32 2.89 2.87
CA TRP A 124 9.60 3.94 3.59
C TRP A 124 8.67 3.36 4.66
N VAL A 125 7.87 2.34 4.34
CA VAL A 125 7.02 1.64 5.33
C VAL A 125 7.84 1.15 6.52
N LYS A 126 8.99 0.52 6.26
CA LYS A 126 9.90 0.06 7.32
C LYS A 126 10.41 1.21 8.20
N LYS A 127 10.70 2.35 7.58
CA LYS A 127 11.17 3.55 8.30
C LYS A 127 10.07 4.17 9.15
N GLU A 128 8.85 4.29 8.63
CA GLU A 128 7.73 4.93 9.31
C GLU A 128 7.10 4.06 10.42
N ALA A 129 6.98 2.76 10.21
CA ALA A 129 6.24 1.85 11.11
C ALA A 129 7.09 0.70 11.67
N GLY A 130 8.39 0.68 11.40
CA GLY A 130 9.32 -0.28 11.95
C GLY A 130 9.45 -1.60 11.15
N PHE A 131 10.36 -2.46 11.62
CA PHE A 131 10.72 -3.70 10.95
C PHE A 131 9.54 -4.68 10.78
N LEU A 132 8.60 -4.69 11.72
CA LEU A 132 7.43 -5.58 11.65
C LEU A 132 6.43 -5.18 10.57
N ALA A 133 6.39 -3.90 10.18
CA ALA A 133 5.56 -3.41 9.10
C ALA A 133 6.10 -3.77 7.72
N PHE A 134 7.41 -4.02 7.59
CA PHE A 134 7.98 -4.52 6.34
C PHE A 134 7.42 -5.91 6.04
N PRO A 135 6.95 -6.21 4.81
CA PRO A 135 6.30 -7.48 4.50
C PRO A 135 7.18 -8.68 4.84
N LYS A 136 6.61 -9.64 5.57
CA LYS A 136 7.22 -10.94 5.85
C LYS A 136 6.67 -12.02 4.94
N TRP A 137 5.50 -11.76 4.35
CA TRP A 137 4.80 -12.65 3.44
C TRP A 137 3.90 -11.87 2.48
N ASN A 138 3.21 -12.56 1.58
CA ASN A 138 2.19 -11.98 0.72
C ASN A 138 0.99 -11.48 1.52
N PHE A 139 0.23 -10.55 0.97
CA PHE A 139 -0.98 -9.96 1.55
C PHE A 139 -0.75 -9.18 2.86
N TYR A 140 0.37 -8.48 3.01
CA TYR A 140 0.49 -7.36 3.95
C TYR A 140 -0.27 -6.15 3.42
N LYS A 141 -0.90 -5.42 4.30
CA LYS A 141 -1.78 -4.30 3.96
C LYS A 141 -1.32 -3.03 4.66
N TYR A 142 -1.46 -1.92 3.95
CA TYR A 142 -1.05 -0.59 4.41
C TYR A 142 -2.19 0.38 4.17
N LEU A 143 -2.64 1.05 5.22
CA LEU A 143 -3.68 2.07 5.18
C LEU A 143 -3.05 3.44 5.36
N ILE A 144 -3.30 4.31 4.40
CA ILE A 144 -2.74 5.65 4.29
C ILE A 144 -3.88 6.64 4.30
N ASN A 145 -3.75 7.71 5.10
CA ASN A 145 -4.77 8.73 5.22
C ASN A 145 -4.73 9.76 4.09
N LYS A 146 -5.65 10.72 4.11
CA LYS A 146 -5.79 11.78 3.11
C LYS A 146 -4.57 12.71 3.00
N GLU A 147 -3.75 12.79 4.05
CA GLU A 147 -2.49 13.55 4.11
C GLU A 147 -1.29 12.74 3.57
N GLY A 148 -1.51 11.49 3.16
CA GLY A 148 -0.46 10.61 2.66
C GLY A 148 0.39 9.95 3.74
N LEU A 149 -0.07 9.94 4.98
CA LEU A 149 0.64 9.33 6.11
C LEU A 149 0.20 7.87 6.31
N LEU A 150 1.16 6.99 6.59
CA LEU A 150 0.87 5.61 6.96
C LEU A 150 0.25 5.58 8.38
N VAL A 151 -1.02 5.18 8.47
CA VAL A 151 -1.75 5.14 9.75
C VAL A 151 -1.84 3.75 10.35
N LYS A 152 -1.94 2.72 9.53
CA LYS A 152 -2.02 1.32 9.97
C LYS A 152 -1.37 0.39 8.97
N TRP A 153 -0.88 -0.72 9.46
CA TRP A 153 -0.50 -1.87 8.65
C TRP A 153 -1.08 -3.15 9.26
N TYR A 154 -1.25 -4.17 8.41
CA TYR A 154 -1.81 -5.45 8.83
C TYR A 154 -1.06 -6.59 8.18
N ALA A 155 -0.80 -7.65 8.94
CA ALA A 155 -0.17 -8.87 8.45
C ALA A 155 -1.11 -9.68 7.54
N SER A 156 -0.58 -10.70 6.88
CA SER A 156 -1.28 -11.57 5.92
C SER A 156 -2.59 -12.15 6.46
N THR A 157 -2.62 -12.53 7.73
CA THR A 157 -3.76 -13.20 8.37
C THR A 157 -4.98 -12.30 8.60
N THR A 158 -4.81 -10.98 8.61
CA THR A 158 -5.94 -10.05 8.76
C THR A 158 -6.68 -9.92 7.44
N ARG A 159 -7.92 -10.36 7.37
CA ARG A 159 -8.72 -10.27 6.14
C ARG A 159 -9.03 -8.81 5.79
N PRO A 160 -8.91 -8.42 4.50
CA PRO A 160 -9.15 -7.05 4.06
C PRO A 160 -10.53 -6.50 4.42
N ASN A 161 -11.58 -7.31 4.32
CA ASN A 161 -12.96 -6.91 4.62
C ASN A 161 -13.36 -7.07 6.09
N SER A 162 -12.41 -7.34 7.00
CA SER A 162 -12.69 -7.46 8.43
C SER A 162 -13.06 -6.12 9.08
N ASN A 163 -13.87 -6.16 10.14
CA ASN A 163 -14.24 -4.98 10.91
C ASN A 163 -13.01 -4.20 11.40
N LYS A 164 -11.90 -4.89 11.68
CA LYS A 164 -10.64 -4.29 12.10
C LYS A 164 -10.10 -3.29 11.07
N ILE A 165 -10.28 -3.57 9.77
CA ILE A 165 -9.83 -2.71 8.67
C ILE A 165 -10.92 -1.72 8.29
N THR A 166 -12.16 -2.17 8.13
CA THR A 166 -13.25 -1.29 7.68
C THR A 166 -13.51 -0.15 8.65
N THR A 167 -13.46 -0.40 9.97
CA THR A 167 -13.60 0.65 10.98
C THR A 167 -12.51 1.74 10.85
N GLU A 168 -11.27 1.37 10.55
CA GLU A 168 -10.20 2.37 10.36
C GLU A 168 -10.37 3.14 9.05
N ILE A 169 -10.83 2.47 7.98
CA ILE A 169 -11.16 3.14 6.71
C ILE A 169 -12.30 4.15 6.93
N ASP A 170 -13.37 3.74 7.61
CA ASP A 170 -14.51 4.61 7.92
C ASP A 170 -14.09 5.88 8.69
N LYS A 171 -13.21 5.74 9.68
CA LYS A 171 -12.65 6.89 10.43
C LYS A 171 -11.90 7.88 9.53
N ILE A 172 -11.09 7.37 8.58
CA ILE A 172 -10.31 8.23 7.67
C ILE A 172 -11.21 8.94 6.66
N ILE A 173 -12.24 8.25 6.18
CA ILE A 173 -13.20 8.82 5.22
C ILE A 173 -13.99 9.98 5.85
N LEU A 174 -14.37 9.84 7.14
CA LEU A 174 -15.15 10.83 7.88
C LEU A 174 -14.33 12.06 8.33
N GLN A 175 -13.00 11.99 8.31
CA GLN A 175 -12.11 13.14 8.58
C GLN A 175 -11.98 14.04 7.33
#